data_bb130d65f3c7ca0a9b6a0ce5e8531498
#
_entry.id   bb130d65f3c7ca0a9b6a0ce5e8531498
#
_cell.length_a   1.000
_cell.length_b   1.000
_cell.length_c   1.000
_cell.angle_alpha   90.00
_cell.angle_beta   90.00
_cell.angle_gamma   90.00
#
_symmetry.space_group_name_H-M   'P 1'
#
loop_
_entity.id
_entity.type
_entity.pdbx_description
1 polymer ?
#
loop_
_entity_poly.entity_id
_entity_poly.type
_entity_poly.pdbx_seq_one_letter_code
_entity_poly.pdbx_strand_id
1 'polypeptide(L)'
;MRKLIITTLALLAASAPAVAHGPQTRTTISIGMADTLVNAAAKEAEARKLGLAIVVVDEQGSIVLARRMDGALPHSFEIARRKAMTSALTRQPTKVIQDAVAKGDSAILAIDNMMPIEGGLPVFHGGRVVGAIGVSGAPSHMDAAVAQAGVDALAAHTAGGK
;
A
#
# COMPACT_ATOMS: atom_id res chain seq x y z
N MET A 1 30.88 -47.69 -55.05
CA MET A 1 29.54 -47.35 -54.50
C MET A 1 29.74 -46.43 -53.29
N ARG A 2 29.59 -45.13 -53.47
CA ARG A 2 29.72 -44.12 -52.40
C ARG A 2 28.33 -43.88 -51.80
N LYS A 3 28.16 -44.22 -50.53
CA LYS A 3 26.91 -43.94 -49.77
C LYS A 3 26.92 -42.47 -49.34
N LEU A 4 25.93 -41.70 -49.81
CA LEU A 4 25.69 -40.34 -49.46
C LEU A 4 24.89 -40.37 -48.15
N ILE A 5 25.48 -39.87 -47.07
CA ILE A 5 24.78 -39.69 -45.78
C ILE A 5 24.15 -38.24 -45.75
N ILE A 6 22.85 -38.15 -45.87
CA ILE A 6 22.12 -36.89 -45.75
C ILE A 6 21.82 -36.68 -44.26
N THR A 7 22.54 -35.75 -43.65
CA THR A 7 22.28 -35.32 -42.25
C THR A 7 21.18 -34.26 -42.26
N THR A 8 19.99 -34.63 -41.83
CA THR A 8 18.87 -33.70 -41.66
C THR A 8 19.08 -32.88 -40.38
N LEU A 9 19.38 -31.58 -40.53
CA LEU A 9 19.47 -30.63 -39.43
C LEU A 9 18.04 -30.21 -39.04
N ALA A 10 17.55 -30.71 -37.91
CA ALA A 10 16.27 -30.29 -37.34
C ALA A 10 16.42 -28.90 -36.70
N LEU A 11 15.83 -27.90 -37.32
CA LEU A 11 15.77 -26.53 -36.81
C LEU A 11 14.72 -26.49 -35.67
N LEU A 12 15.17 -26.49 -34.42
CA LEU A 12 14.29 -26.23 -33.26
C LEU A 12 13.90 -24.73 -33.30
N ALA A 13 12.71 -24.44 -33.78
CA ALA A 13 12.10 -23.10 -33.60
C ALA A 13 11.75 -22.89 -32.14
N ALA A 14 12.56 -22.12 -31.42
CA ALA A 14 12.21 -21.64 -30.10
C ALA A 14 11.03 -20.66 -30.24
N SER A 15 9.82 -21.09 -29.85
CA SER A 15 8.66 -20.21 -29.76
C SER A 15 8.87 -19.23 -28.61
N ALA A 16 9.06 -17.95 -28.95
CA ALA A 16 9.02 -16.89 -27.94
C ALA A 16 7.63 -16.89 -27.24
N PRO A 17 7.58 -16.72 -25.91
CA PRO A 17 6.29 -16.66 -25.23
C PRO A 17 5.49 -15.47 -25.79
N ALA A 18 4.27 -15.76 -26.25
CA ALA A 18 3.35 -14.72 -26.69
C ALA A 18 3.02 -13.80 -25.51
N VAL A 19 3.27 -12.50 -25.62
CA VAL A 19 2.83 -11.51 -24.63
C VAL A 19 1.30 -11.49 -24.65
N ALA A 20 0.70 -11.88 -23.54
CA ALA A 20 -0.75 -11.88 -23.42
C ALA A 20 -1.28 -10.44 -23.37
N HIS A 21 -2.04 -10.02 -24.38
CA HIS A 21 -2.69 -8.72 -24.49
C HIS A 21 -4.15 -8.77 -23.97
N GLY A 22 -4.45 -9.63 -22.99
CA GLY A 22 -5.77 -9.77 -22.38
C GLY A 22 -5.99 -8.87 -21.17
N PRO A 23 -7.24 -8.83 -20.65
CA PRO A 23 -7.55 -8.11 -19.41
C PRO A 23 -6.68 -8.59 -18.24
N GLN A 24 -6.21 -7.66 -17.42
CA GLN A 24 -5.41 -7.96 -16.23
C GLN A 24 -6.32 -8.06 -15.00
N THR A 25 -6.22 -9.17 -14.26
CA THR A 25 -6.86 -9.30 -12.94
C THR A 25 -5.95 -8.66 -11.88
N ARG A 26 -6.51 -7.74 -11.08
CA ARG A 26 -5.80 -7.09 -9.99
C ARG A 26 -6.35 -7.57 -8.66
N THR A 27 -5.46 -7.80 -7.70
CA THR A 27 -5.83 -8.03 -6.31
C THR A 27 -5.85 -6.68 -5.62
N THR A 28 -7.02 -6.30 -5.11
CA THR A 28 -7.21 -5.02 -4.43
C THR A 28 -7.80 -5.25 -3.04
N ILE A 29 -7.68 -4.26 -2.17
CA ILE A 29 -8.26 -4.30 -0.82
C ILE A 29 -9.80 -4.29 -0.90
N SER A 30 -10.45 -5.18 -0.15
CA SER A 30 -11.91 -5.19 -0.03
C SER A 30 -12.39 -4.20 1.02
N ILE A 31 -13.68 -3.82 0.96
CA ILE A 31 -14.29 -2.97 1.99
C ILE A 31 -14.22 -3.62 3.37
N GLY A 32 -14.39 -4.95 3.49
CA GLY A 32 -14.27 -5.67 4.77
C GLY A 32 -12.87 -5.60 5.37
N MET A 33 -11.82 -5.65 4.53
CA MET A 33 -10.45 -5.43 4.98
C MET A 33 -10.25 -3.99 5.44
N ALA A 34 -10.79 -3.02 4.69
CA ALA A 34 -10.72 -1.61 5.05
C ALA A 34 -11.46 -1.32 6.36
N ASP A 35 -12.62 -1.92 6.60
CA ASP A 35 -13.35 -1.84 7.87
C ASP A 35 -12.51 -2.36 9.05
N THR A 36 -11.86 -3.50 8.88
CA THR A 36 -10.97 -4.07 9.91
C THR A 36 -9.84 -3.11 10.26
N LEU A 37 -9.16 -2.55 9.26
CA LEU A 37 -8.09 -1.57 9.42
C LEU A 37 -8.57 -0.33 10.16
N VAL A 38 -9.66 0.30 9.68
CA VAL A 38 -10.17 1.56 10.22
C VAL A 38 -10.70 1.39 11.63
N ASN A 39 -11.41 0.30 11.92
CA ASN A 39 -11.97 0.03 13.26
C ASN A 39 -10.87 -0.20 14.30
N ALA A 40 -9.83 -0.97 13.97
CA ALA A 40 -8.72 -1.21 14.88
C ALA A 40 -7.89 0.06 15.10
N ALA A 41 -7.59 0.82 14.05
CA ALA A 41 -6.89 2.10 14.15
C ALA A 41 -7.69 3.12 14.98
N ALA A 42 -9.01 3.22 14.76
CA ALA A 42 -9.86 4.11 15.55
C ALA A 42 -9.88 3.73 17.04
N LYS A 43 -9.99 2.43 17.35
CA LYS A 43 -9.94 1.94 18.73
C LYS A 43 -8.62 2.30 19.42
N GLU A 44 -7.50 2.17 18.70
CA GLU A 44 -6.18 2.55 19.22
C GLU A 44 -6.09 4.08 19.46
N ALA A 45 -6.64 4.88 18.52
CA ALA A 45 -6.70 6.33 18.66
C ALA A 45 -7.53 6.75 19.88
N GLU A 46 -8.70 6.12 20.09
CA GLU A 46 -9.57 6.35 21.26
C GLU A 46 -8.87 6.01 22.57
N ALA A 47 -8.17 4.89 22.64
CA ALA A 47 -7.37 4.47 23.81
C ALA A 47 -6.30 5.51 24.17
N ARG A 48 -5.75 6.20 23.16
CA ARG A 48 -4.76 7.27 23.31
C ARG A 48 -5.39 8.66 23.48
N LYS A 49 -6.72 8.77 23.44
CA LYS A 49 -7.47 10.06 23.48
C LYS A 49 -7.08 11.01 22.35
N LEU A 50 -6.90 10.47 21.14
CA LEU A 50 -6.52 11.21 19.93
C LEU A 50 -7.72 11.34 18.99
N GLY A 51 -7.97 12.56 18.49
CA GLY A 51 -8.92 12.82 17.41
C GLY A 51 -8.17 12.86 16.08
N LEU A 52 -8.28 11.81 15.26
CA LEU A 52 -7.51 11.61 14.04
C LEU A 52 -8.40 11.45 12.81
N ALA A 53 -7.78 11.63 11.63
CA ALA A 53 -8.32 11.16 10.37
C ALA A 53 -7.59 9.88 9.94
N ILE A 54 -8.36 8.87 9.53
CA ILE A 54 -7.89 7.56 9.09
C ILE A 54 -8.44 7.34 7.69
N VAL A 55 -7.57 7.06 6.71
CA VAL A 55 -7.95 6.84 5.32
C VAL A 55 -7.32 5.55 4.82
N VAL A 56 -8.13 4.71 4.19
CA VAL A 56 -7.69 3.51 3.48
C VAL A 56 -7.89 3.72 1.99
N VAL A 57 -6.85 3.43 1.22
CA VAL A 57 -6.86 3.50 -0.24
C VAL A 57 -6.55 2.13 -0.85
N ASP A 58 -6.97 1.93 -2.11
CA ASP A 58 -6.57 0.77 -2.92
C ASP A 58 -5.11 0.87 -3.39
N GLU A 59 -4.66 -0.10 -4.17
CA GLU A 59 -3.29 -0.16 -4.71
C GLU A 59 -3.00 0.93 -5.75
N GLN A 60 -4.02 1.66 -6.20
CA GLN A 60 -3.92 2.80 -7.12
C GLN A 60 -3.99 4.16 -6.40
N GLY A 61 -4.26 4.15 -5.09
CA GLY A 61 -4.38 5.36 -4.29
C GLY A 61 -5.81 5.95 -4.24
N SER A 62 -6.82 5.23 -4.75
CA SER A 62 -8.23 5.64 -4.65
C SER A 62 -8.79 5.32 -3.26
N ILE A 63 -9.59 6.21 -2.68
CA ILE A 63 -10.18 6.00 -1.35
C ILE A 63 -11.18 4.84 -1.39
N VAL A 64 -10.99 3.87 -0.50
CA VAL A 64 -11.92 2.77 -0.25
C VAL A 64 -12.78 3.06 0.98
N LEU A 65 -12.15 3.56 2.07
CA LEU A 65 -12.83 3.91 3.30
C LEU A 65 -12.10 5.05 4.00
N ALA A 66 -12.85 5.96 4.59
CA ALA A 66 -12.27 7.04 5.38
C ALA A 66 -13.12 7.32 6.62
N ARG A 67 -12.44 7.61 7.73
CA ARG A 67 -13.04 8.05 8.98
C ARG A 67 -12.36 9.30 9.50
N ARG A 68 -13.13 10.34 9.74
CA ARG A 68 -12.69 11.50 10.51
C ARG A 68 -13.31 11.40 11.90
N MET A 69 -12.48 11.26 12.92
CA MET A 69 -12.90 11.20 14.31
C MET A 69 -13.23 12.59 14.83
N ASP A 70 -14.04 12.66 15.88
CA ASP A 70 -14.29 13.90 16.59
C ASP A 70 -12.99 14.46 17.16
N GLY A 71 -12.82 15.78 17.07
CA GLY A 71 -11.59 16.44 17.47
C GLY A 71 -10.43 16.40 16.45
N ALA A 72 -10.60 15.69 15.33
CA ALA A 72 -9.61 15.73 14.26
C ALA A 72 -9.45 17.14 13.66
N LEU A 73 -8.22 17.59 13.50
CA LEU A 73 -7.93 18.89 12.89
C LEU A 73 -8.45 18.97 11.44
N PRO A 74 -8.89 20.15 10.97
CA PRO A 74 -9.52 20.27 9.65
C PRO A 74 -8.70 19.72 8.49
N HIS A 75 -7.37 19.89 8.51
CA HIS A 75 -6.45 19.45 7.46
C HIS A 75 -6.02 17.96 7.57
N SER A 76 -6.29 17.29 8.72
CA SER A 76 -5.82 15.92 8.98
C SER A 76 -6.33 14.93 7.96
N PHE A 77 -7.56 15.11 7.45
CA PHE A 77 -8.13 14.22 6.45
C PHE A 77 -7.28 14.19 5.15
N GLU A 78 -6.94 15.36 4.63
CA GLU A 78 -6.16 15.45 3.41
C GLU A 78 -4.72 14.92 3.60
N ILE A 79 -4.11 15.17 4.75
CA ILE A 79 -2.78 14.63 5.07
C ILE A 79 -2.84 13.11 5.18
N ALA A 80 -3.84 12.54 5.87
CA ALA A 80 -4.02 11.09 5.98
C ALA A 80 -4.21 10.44 4.60
N ARG A 81 -5.04 11.04 3.74
CA ARG A 81 -5.25 10.59 2.36
C ARG A 81 -3.93 10.54 1.58
N ARG A 82 -3.15 11.63 1.62
CA ARG A 82 -1.87 11.71 0.92
C ARG A 82 -0.82 10.75 1.48
N LYS A 83 -0.78 10.53 2.80
CA LYS A 83 0.07 9.50 3.42
C LYS A 83 -0.30 8.10 2.93
N ALA A 84 -1.61 7.76 2.91
CA ALA A 84 -2.09 6.48 2.40
C ALA A 84 -1.72 6.30 0.93
N MET A 85 -2.00 7.31 0.08
CA MET A 85 -1.69 7.28 -1.35
C MET A 85 -0.17 7.13 -1.59
N THR A 86 0.66 7.91 -0.89
CA THR A 86 2.13 7.79 -0.98
C THR A 86 2.57 6.36 -0.68
N SER A 87 2.05 5.78 0.41
CA SER A 87 2.40 4.42 0.82
C SER A 87 1.94 3.35 -0.18
N ALA A 88 0.73 3.48 -0.76
CA ALA A 88 0.23 2.57 -1.78
C ALA A 88 1.09 2.58 -3.05
N LEU A 89 1.39 3.79 -3.57
CA LEU A 89 2.11 3.96 -4.83
C LEU A 89 3.61 3.64 -4.72
N THR A 90 4.24 3.97 -3.59
CA THR A 90 5.66 3.63 -3.35
C THR A 90 5.85 2.21 -2.81
N ARG A 91 4.78 1.57 -2.34
CA ARG A 91 4.78 0.24 -1.69
C ARG A 91 5.65 0.19 -0.44
N GLN A 92 5.82 1.32 0.22
CA GLN A 92 6.68 1.49 1.40
C GLN A 92 5.97 2.29 2.50
N PRO A 93 6.34 2.10 3.77
CA PRO A 93 5.96 3.02 4.83
C PRO A 93 6.44 4.44 4.50
N THR A 94 5.61 5.45 4.73
CA THR A 94 6.00 6.84 4.48
C THR A 94 7.18 7.30 5.35
N LYS A 95 7.46 6.60 6.46
CA LYS A 95 8.66 6.80 7.28
C LYS A 95 9.96 6.62 6.48
N VAL A 96 10.00 5.60 5.60
CA VAL A 96 11.18 5.34 4.74
C VAL A 96 11.42 6.53 3.81
N ILE A 97 10.35 7.07 3.24
CA ILE A 97 10.42 8.24 2.36
C ILE A 97 10.83 9.49 3.15
N GLN A 98 10.26 9.70 4.33
CA GLN A 98 10.64 10.79 5.24
C GLN A 98 12.13 10.77 5.55
N ASP A 99 12.67 9.58 5.87
CA ASP A 99 14.09 9.43 6.22
C ASP A 99 15.01 9.66 5.01
N ALA A 100 14.60 9.29 3.81
CA ALA A 100 15.34 9.57 2.59
C ALA A 100 15.42 11.08 2.34
N VAL A 101 14.29 11.80 2.46
CA VAL A 101 14.26 13.27 2.34
C VAL A 101 15.13 13.92 3.40
N ALA A 102 15.10 13.47 4.64
CA ALA A 102 15.93 13.99 5.72
C ALA A 102 17.44 13.80 5.47
N LYS A 103 17.82 12.80 4.67
CA LYS A 103 19.19 12.52 4.23
C LYS A 103 19.60 13.28 2.96
N GLY A 104 18.69 14.11 2.41
CA GLY A 104 18.97 14.95 1.23
C GLY A 104 18.40 14.42 -0.09
N ASP A 105 17.75 13.26 -0.11
CA ASP A 105 17.04 12.77 -1.30
C ASP A 105 15.69 13.49 -1.41
N SER A 106 15.70 14.65 -2.05
CA SER A 106 14.53 15.51 -2.21
C SER A 106 13.73 15.25 -3.50
N ALA A 107 14.17 14.33 -4.35
CA ALA A 107 13.54 14.10 -5.66
C ALA A 107 12.04 13.71 -5.53
N ILE A 108 11.68 12.99 -4.47
CA ILE A 108 10.28 12.62 -4.18
C ILE A 108 9.37 13.84 -4.02
N LEU A 109 9.91 15.00 -3.59
CA LEU A 109 9.13 16.22 -3.39
C LEU A 109 8.67 16.85 -4.71
N ALA A 110 9.28 16.46 -5.85
CA ALA A 110 8.86 16.89 -7.18
C ALA A 110 7.67 16.09 -7.73
N ILE A 111 7.24 15.02 -7.03
CA ILE A 111 6.11 14.21 -7.43
C ILE A 111 4.85 14.74 -6.76
N ASP A 112 3.87 15.13 -7.56
CA ASP A 112 2.62 15.67 -7.07
C ASP A 112 1.91 14.70 -6.11
N ASN A 113 1.27 15.27 -5.10
CA ASN A 113 0.48 14.55 -4.10
C ASN A 113 1.26 13.59 -3.19
N MET A 114 2.57 13.49 -3.26
CA MET A 114 3.35 12.73 -2.29
C MET A 114 3.40 13.44 -0.93
N MET A 115 3.36 12.64 0.15
CA MET A 115 3.44 13.11 1.53
C MET A 115 4.50 12.30 2.28
N PRO A 116 5.77 12.74 2.26
CA PRO A 116 6.88 12.04 2.91
C PRO A 116 6.90 12.35 4.42
N ILE A 117 5.79 12.05 5.08
CA ILE A 117 5.62 12.20 6.53
C ILE A 117 5.09 10.89 7.09
N GLU A 118 5.72 10.37 8.12
CA GLU A 118 5.37 9.13 8.81
C GLU A 118 3.89 9.05 9.18
N GLY A 119 3.28 7.85 9.07
CA GLY A 119 1.86 7.59 9.34
C GLY A 119 1.08 6.97 8.17
N GLY A 120 1.76 6.69 7.05
CA GLY A 120 1.24 5.87 5.95
C GLY A 120 1.90 4.50 5.92
N LEU A 121 1.11 3.42 5.84
CA LEU A 121 1.58 2.04 5.81
C LEU A 121 0.95 1.25 4.67
N PRO A 122 1.72 0.48 3.88
CA PRO A 122 1.18 -0.39 2.86
C PRO A 122 0.49 -1.60 3.48
N VAL A 123 -0.57 -2.05 2.85
CA VAL A 123 -1.31 -3.28 3.22
C VAL A 123 -0.94 -4.37 2.25
N PHE A 124 -0.40 -5.48 2.77
CA PHE A 124 0.01 -6.63 1.98
C PHE A 124 -1.01 -7.78 2.09
N HIS A 125 -1.25 -8.45 0.96
CA HIS A 125 -1.95 -9.72 0.89
C HIS A 125 -1.30 -10.61 -0.16
N GLY A 126 -0.96 -11.86 0.20
CA GLY A 126 -0.27 -12.78 -0.72
C GLY A 126 1.05 -12.22 -1.27
N GLY A 127 1.81 -11.44 -0.48
CA GLY A 127 3.08 -10.83 -0.89
C GLY A 127 2.96 -9.62 -1.82
N ARG A 128 1.73 -9.14 -2.08
CA ARG A 128 1.45 -7.97 -2.94
C ARG A 128 0.83 -6.85 -2.12
N VAL A 129 1.13 -5.61 -2.47
CA VAL A 129 0.40 -4.46 -1.94
C VAL A 129 -0.98 -4.42 -2.58
N VAL A 130 -2.01 -4.47 -1.73
CA VAL A 130 -3.43 -4.43 -2.14
C VAL A 130 -4.08 -3.10 -1.81
N GLY A 131 -3.41 -2.25 -1.07
CA GLY A 131 -3.85 -0.93 -0.65
C GLY A 131 -2.91 -0.35 0.40
N ALA A 132 -3.33 0.71 1.06
CA ALA A 132 -2.59 1.32 2.17
C ALA A 132 -3.53 2.02 3.15
N ILE A 133 -3.07 2.19 4.39
CA ILE A 133 -3.70 3.01 5.41
C ILE A 133 -2.85 4.25 5.67
N GLY A 134 -3.49 5.41 5.87
CA GLY A 134 -2.86 6.64 6.30
C GLY A 134 -3.59 7.24 7.47
N VAL A 135 -2.85 7.73 8.45
CA VAL A 135 -3.37 8.35 9.67
C VAL A 135 -2.73 9.72 9.86
N SER A 136 -3.51 10.70 10.32
CA SER A 136 -3.03 12.03 10.62
C SER A 136 -3.86 12.75 11.67
N GLY A 137 -3.20 13.57 12.50
CA GLY A 137 -3.83 14.45 13.50
C GLY A 137 -3.05 14.52 14.82
N ALA A 138 -1.99 13.70 14.96
CA ALA A 138 -1.06 13.69 16.09
C ALA A 138 0.39 13.87 15.60
N PRO A 139 1.40 13.85 16.48
CA PRO A 139 2.78 13.67 16.07
C PRO A 139 2.95 12.42 15.18
N SER A 140 3.73 12.52 14.10
CA SER A 140 3.76 11.53 13.02
C SER A 140 4.07 10.10 13.48
N HIS A 141 4.91 9.92 14.49
CA HIS A 141 5.18 8.61 15.09
C HIS A 141 3.96 8.00 15.80
N MET A 142 3.07 8.83 16.36
CA MET A 142 1.81 8.38 16.95
C MET A 142 0.80 8.03 15.87
N ASP A 143 0.73 8.82 14.78
CA ASP A 143 -0.06 8.49 13.59
C ASP A 143 0.34 7.11 13.05
N ALA A 144 1.65 6.84 12.95
CA ALA A 144 2.18 5.55 12.50
C ALA A 144 1.82 4.40 13.45
N ALA A 145 1.88 4.61 14.76
CA ALA A 145 1.49 3.60 15.75
C ALA A 145 0.00 3.22 15.62
N VAL A 146 -0.86 4.23 15.40
CA VAL A 146 -2.29 4.00 15.16
C VAL A 146 -2.53 3.28 13.84
N ALA A 147 -1.83 3.65 12.76
CA ALA A 147 -1.91 2.95 11.48
C ALA A 147 -1.46 1.48 11.62
N GLN A 148 -0.39 1.24 12.39
CA GLN A 148 0.14 -0.11 12.64
C GLN A 148 -0.88 -1.00 13.36
N ALA A 149 -1.60 -0.48 14.35
CA ALA A 149 -2.66 -1.24 15.03
C ALA A 149 -3.74 -1.74 14.04
N GLY A 150 -4.06 -0.96 13.03
CA GLY A 150 -4.93 -1.39 11.93
C GLY A 150 -4.35 -2.54 11.13
N VAL A 151 -3.09 -2.40 10.70
CA VAL A 151 -2.40 -3.43 9.89
C VAL A 151 -2.27 -4.74 10.67
N ASP A 152 -1.90 -4.68 11.96
CA ASP A 152 -1.76 -5.85 12.82
C ASP A 152 -3.09 -6.60 13.01
N ALA A 153 -4.18 -5.86 13.20
CA ALA A 153 -5.51 -6.45 13.31
C ALA A 153 -5.95 -7.17 12.03
N LEU A 154 -5.66 -6.61 10.87
CA LEU A 154 -5.96 -7.26 9.59
C LEU A 154 -5.11 -8.52 9.40
N ALA A 155 -3.82 -8.49 9.75
CA ALA A 155 -2.94 -9.64 9.67
C ALA A 155 -3.43 -10.80 10.56
N ALA A 156 -3.86 -10.50 11.79
CA ALA A 156 -4.44 -11.48 12.70
C ALA A 156 -5.75 -12.08 12.15
N HIS A 157 -6.61 -11.26 11.57
CA HIS A 157 -7.89 -11.69 10.98
C HIS A 157 -7.67 -12.66 9.81
N THR A 158 -6.71 -12.36 8.93
CA THR A 158 -6.40 -13.21 7.75
C THR A 158 -5.68 -14.51 8.13
N ALA A 159 -4.93 -14.54 9.23
CA ALA A 159 -4.27 -15.74 9.74
C ALA A 159 -5.24 -16.73 10.40
N GLY A 160 -6.32 -16.23 11.04
CA GLY A 160 -7.33 -17.04 11.74
C GLY A 160 -8.43 -17.61 10.84
N GLY A 161 -8.51 -17.17 9.59
CA GLY A 161 -9.57 -17.55 8.63
C GLY A 161 -9.19 -18.72 7.69
N LYS A 162 -8.23 -19.59 8.10
CA LYS A 162 -7.86 -20.81 7.35
C LYS A 162 -8.59 -22.04 7.91
#